data_4df64710aa2f241d2bad7d0b5d022f98
#
_entry.id   4df64710aa2f241d2bad7d0b5d022f98
#
_cell.length_a   1.000
_cell.length_b   1.000
_cell.length_c   1.000
_cell.angle_alpha   90.00
_cell.angle_beta   90.00
_cell.angle_gamma   90.00
#
_symmetry.space_group_name_H-M   'P 1'
#
loop_
_entity.id
_entity.type
_entity.pdbx_description
1 polymer ?
#
loop_
_entity_poly.entity_id
_entity_poly.type
_entity_poly.pdbx_seq_one_letter_code
_entity_poly.pdbx_strand_id
1 'polypeptide(L)'
;MQISERGRTATETLIPYEGAEPYVFISYAHADAEAVLAVAARLQEAGFRIWYDAGIEVGSEWPEYIAAHLKGAAVMLAFLSNAYVRSDNCRAEMHYALTKKIPSVNIFLERTDMTPGLEMQLGHRFALMKYEMSEERFQEKLLTAPPLVSLLPDGGEKRVFRPAAERGRPARRPLWKRILTWLLVLALLGGLTALGIVGWSTGLAQRRYIRQSLPTPAVLPGTTEIVFSDPALEKAARDYCAKAEGSVLVSDLTGLTGLRLEEAKDLSDLVFFPDLRQLTLAAPELDSLATLPVCSLETLRLEGCPVTDLTGVGNLPLLRELETADCPLRSLGDLSRCIQLRRLALDGADVADFSPVKPLTKLAEAEISNCGINELRPLLRLSSLTDVRFVGCDLRGDFFYAFDREKRIVSLALVDCELNSTANMEDFRGLTTLTLIRSGAILDWSVLAELPVLRTVTVDESMARVVGEGLKGSNVELTVTGG
;
A
#
# COMPACT_ATOMS: atom_id res chain seq x y z
N MET A 1 -1.99 -52.00 19.21
CA MET A 1 -1.77 -51.67 17.78
C MET A 1 -1.36 -50.20 17.74
N GLN A 2 -0.04 -49.97 17.81
CA GLN A 2 0.54 -48.61 17.84
C GLN A 2 0.66 -48.12 16.41
N ILE A 3 -0.01 -47.03 16.08
CA ILE A 3 0.14 -46.33 14.82
C ILE A 3 1.26 -45.27 15.03
N SER A 4 2.33 -45.47 14.26
CA SER A 4 3.57 -44.67 14.26
C SER A 4 3.30 -43.26 13.80
N GLU A 5 3.52 -42.28 14.69
CA GLU A 5 3.74 -40.85 14.37
C GLU A 5 5.13 -40.69 13.75
N ARG A 6 5.21 -40.65 12.44
CA ARG A 6 6.40 -40.23 11.72
C ARG A 6 6.02 -39.46 10.47
N GLY A 7 6.28 -38.12 10.50
CA GLY A 7 6.30 -37.32 9.29
C GLY A 7 5.64 -35.93 9.38
N ARG A 8 5.67 -35.28 10.54
CA ARG A 8 5.38 -33.83 10.61
C ARG A 8 6.66 -33.07 10.32
N THR A 9 6.63 -32.21 9.33
CA THR A 9 7.70 -31.21 9.09
C THR A 9 7.67 -30.21 10.24
N ALA A 10 8.85 -29.71 10.66
CA ALA A 10 9.04 -28.80 11.81
C ALA A 10 8.18 -27.52 11.73
N THR A 11 7.62 -27.22 10.58
CA THR A 11 6.80 -26.04 10.29
C THR A 11 5.34 -26.17 10.75
N GLU A 12 4.82 -27.39 10.99
CA GLU A 12 3.42 -27.62 11.36
C GLU A 12 3.11 -27.43 12.85
N THR A 13 4.10 -27.12 13.68
CA THR A 13 3.96 -27.10 15.16
C THR A 13 4.28 -25.74 15.80
N LEU A 14 4.70 -24.74 15.02
CA LEU A 14 5.04 -23.44 15.57
C LEU A 14 3.79 -22.59 15.76
N ILE A 15 3.45 -22.28 17.02
CA ILE A 15 2.28 -21.46 17.37
C ILE A 15 2.76 -20.11 17.89
N PRO A 16 2.34 -18.97 17.30
CA PRO A 16 2.65 -17.65 17.83
C PRO A 16 2.13 -17.49 19.27
N TYR A 17 2.93 -16.84 20.10
CA TYR A 17 2.56 -16.59 21.50
C TYR A 17 1.67 -15.35 21.62
N GLU A 18 0.49 -15.50 22.23
CA GLU A 18 -0.52 -14.44 22.39
C GLU A 18 -0.73 -14.02 23.86
N GLY A 19 0.21 -14.34 24.76
CA GLY A 19 0.10 -14.03 26.18
C GLY A 19 0.74 -12.71 26.61
N ALA A 20 0.60 -12.37 27.90
CA ALA A 20 1.12 -11.12 28.48
C ALA A 20 2.55 -11.23 29.06
N GLU A 21 3.14 -12.43 29.10
CA GLU A 21 4.50 -12.61 29.62
C GLU A 21 5.57 -12.21 28.60
N PRO A 22 6.80 -11.88 29.01
CA PRO A 22 7.87 -11.49 28.10
C PRO A 22 8.10 -12.50 26.98
N TYR A 23 8.17 -12.03 25.75
CA TYR A 23 8.35 -12.85 24.55
C TYR A 23 9.32 -12.23 23.55
N VAL A 24 9.72 -13.03 22.59
CA VAL A 24 10.60 -12.67 21.47
C VAL A 24 9.75 -12.39 20.24
N PHE A 25 9.89 -11.22 19.65
CA PHE A 25 9.30 -10.86 18.36
C PHE A 25 10.26 -11.23 17.24
N ILE A 26 9.82 -11.98 16.25
CA ILE A 26 10.61 -12.33 15.05
C ILE A 26 10.19 -11.47 13.87
N SER A 27 11.14 -10.68 13.35
CA SER A 27 11.00 -9.87 12.14
C SER A 27 11.81 -10.49 11.01
N TYR A 28 11.16 -10.76 9.87
CA TYR A 28 11.80 -11.41 8.73
C TYR A 28 11.05 -11.11 7.43
N ALA A 29 11.73 -11.20 6.28
CA ALA A 29 11.07 -11.15 4.99
C ALA A 29 10.43 -12.50 4.65
N HIS A 30 9.23 -12.52 4.12
CA HIS A 30 8.51 -13.77 3.77
C HIS A 30 9.32 -14.70 2.85
N ALA A 31 10.21 -14.15 2.03
CA ALA A 31 11.13 -14.94 1.19
C ALA A 31 12.09 -15.82 2.01
N ASP A 32 12.35 -15.47 3.27
CA ASP A 32 13.28 -16.16 4.17
C ASP A 32 12.56 -17.10 5.15
N ALA A 33 11.23 -17.26 5.02
CA ALA A 33 10.36 -17.94 5.99
C ALA A 33 10.85 -19.34 6.37
N GLU A 34 11.26 -20.17 5.41
CA GLU A 34 11.72 -21.54 5.67
C GLU A 34 12.92 -21.56 6.64
N ALA A 35 13.92 -20.73 6.38
CA ALA A 35 15.12 -20.65 7.20
C ALA A 35 14.85 -20.05 8.58
N VAL A 36 13.97 -19.06 8.65
CA VAL A 36 13.64 -18.33 9.88
C VAL A 36 12.74 -19.16 10.79
N LEU A 37 11.70 -19.78 10.26
CA LEU A 37 10.78 -20.60 11.04
C LEU A 37 11.46 -21.85 11.62
N ALA A 38 12.47 -22.41 10.92
CA ALA A 38 13.29 -23.47 11.47
C ALA A 38 14.08 -23.02 12.72
N VAL A 39 14.58 -21.79 12.75
CA VAL A 39 15.24 -21.21 13.93
C VAL A 39 14.21 -20.91 15.03
N ALA A 40 13.06 -20.36 14.69
CA ALA A 40 11.98 -20.06 15.62
C ALA A 40 11.47 -21.32 16.36
N ALA A 41 11.29 -22.42 15.62
CA ALA A 41 10.90 -23.71 16.22
C ALA A 41 11.90 -24.20 17.26
N ARG A 42 13.19 -24.09 16.98
CA ARG A 42 14.26 -24.47 17.94
C ARG A 42 14.29 -23.57 19.18
N LEU A 43 14.03 -22.27 19.01
CA LEU A 43 13.92 -21.35 20.15
C LEU A 43 12.68 -21.69 21.00
N GLN A 44 11.57 -22.08 20.39
CA GLN A 44 10.37 -22.51 21.12
C GLN A 44 10.62 -23.85 21.86
N GLU A 45 11.32 -24.79 21.23
CA GLU A 45 11.78 -26.04 21.89
C GLU A 45 12.74 -25.74 23.07
N ALA A 46 13.53 -24.68 22.98
CA ALA A 46 14.40 -24.22 24.08
C ALA A 46 13.65 -23.48 25.19
N GLY A 47 12.33 -23.28 25.05
CA GLY A 47 11.47 -22.68 26.05
C GLY A 47 11.22 -21.18 25.90
N PHE A 48 11.63 -20.56 24.78
CA PHE A 48 11.30 -19.18 24.50
C PHE A 48 9.87 -19.04 23.99
N ARG A 49 9.20 -18.00 24.43
CA ARG A 49 7.92 -17.57 23.89
C ARG A 49 8.19 -16.75 22.64
N ILE A 50 7.64 -17.17 21.51
CA ILE A 50 7.95 -16.60 20.19
C ILE A 50 6.66 -16.02 19.60
N TRP A 51 6.72 -14.77 19.20
CA TRP A 51 5.72 -14.16 18.34
C TRP A 51 6.32 -13.87 16.96
N TYR A 52 5.62 -14.23 15.93
CA TYR A 52 5.97 -13.96 14.54
C TYR A 52 4.69 -13.80 13.71
N ASP A 53 4.78 -13.06 12.63
CA ASP A 53 3.67 -12.96 11.68
C ASP A 53 3.49 -14.29 10.93
N ALA A 54 2.43 -15.00 11.26
CA ALA A 54 2.08 -16.29 10.64
C ALA A 54 1.37 -16.16 9.28
N GLY A 55 1.38 -14.96 8.67
CA GLY A 55 0.67 -14.69 7.42
C GLY A 55 -0.81 -14.37 7.65
N ILE A 56 -1.10 -13.49 8.60
CA ILE A 56 -2.44 -12.95 8.85
C ILE A 56 -2.99 -12.38 7.53
N GLU A 57 -4.20 -12.80 7.16
CA GLU A 57 -4.87 -12.43 5.91
C GLU A 57 -4.91 -10.90 5.72
N VAL A 58 -4.55 -10.47 4.51
CA VAL A 58 -4.58 -9.07 4.07
C VAL A 58 -6.00 -8.51 4.23
N GLY A 59 -6.21 -7.66 5.23
CA GLY A 59 -7.52 -7.00 5.44
C GLY A 59 -7.85 -6.56 6.86
N SER A 60 -7.04 -6.89 7.87
CA SER A 60 -7.15 -6.34 9.23
C SER A 60 -6.23 -5.14 9.43
N GLU A 61 -6.42 -4.38 10.50
CA GLU A 61 -5.58 -3.25 10.98
C GLU A 61 -4.12 -3.68 11.26
N TRP A 62 -3.44 -4.10 10.22
CA TRP A 62 -2.18 -4.83 10.24
C TRP A 62 -1.01 -4.06 10.85
N PRO A 63 -0.80 -2.74 10.57
CA PRO A 63 0.29 -1.99 11.17
C PRO A 63 0.13 -1.82 12.68
N GLU A 64 -1.07 -1.57 13.17
CA GLU A 64 -1.37 -1.39 14.58
C GLU A 64 -1.21 -2.69 15.36
N TYR A 65 -1.65 -3.80 14.77
CA TYR A 65 -1.53 -5.13 15.39
C TYR A 65 -0.06 -5.55 15.54
N ILE A 66 0.75 -5.43 14.47
CA ILE A 66 2.18 -5.70 14.51
C ILE A 66 2.90 -4.74 15.45
N ALA A 67 2.59 -3.44 15.37
CA ALA A 67 3.19 -2.43 16.24
C ALA A 67 2.87 -2.67 17.73
N ALA A 68 1.66 -3.13 18.06
CA ALA A 68 1.27 -3.50 19.41
C ALA A 68 2.08 -4.69 19.92
N HIS A 69 2.24 -5.75 19.11
CA HIS A 69 3.07 -6.90 19.47
C HIS A 69 4.54 -6.55 19.55
N LEU A 70 5.06 -5.78 18.62
CA LEU A 70 6.46 -5.33 18.68
C LEU A 70 6.71 -4.43 19.92
N LYS A 71 5.76 -3.57 20.27
CA LYS A 71 5.83 -2.74 21.49
C LYS A 71 5.80 -3.57 22.77
N GLY A 72 5.07 -4.68 22.79
CA GLY A 72 4.97 -5.60 23.92
C GLY A 72 6.14 -6.60 24.00
N ALA A 73 6.95 -6.70 22.96
CA ALA A 73 8.06 -7.64 22.93
C ALA A 73 9.19 -7.23 23.86
N ALA A 74 9.78 -8.20 24.53
CA ALA A 74 10.97 -8.00 25.36
C ALA A 74 12.26 -7.91 24.53
N VAL A 75 12.30 -8.63 23.40
CA VAL A 75 13.42 -8.66 22.45
C VAL A 75 12.89 -8.83 21.04
N MET A 76 13.49 -8.16 20.07
CA MET A 76 13.29 -8.39 18.63
C MET A 76 14.44 -9.20 18.06
N LEU A 77 14.14 -10.30 17.36
CA LEU A 77 15.10 -10.97 16.47
C LEU A 77 14.82 -10.54 15.03
N ALA A 78 15.77 -9.82 14.43
CA ALA A 78 15.67 -9.40 13.04
C ALA A 78 16.54 -10.27 12.15
N PHE A 79 15.92 -10.97 11.20
CA PHE A 79 16.63 -11.83 10.24
C PHE A 79 16.90 -11.05 8.96
N LEU A 80 18.13 -10.54 8.85
CA LEU A 80 18.57 -9.63 7.81
C LEU A 80 19.01 -10.40 6.57
N SER A 81 18.41 -10.09 5.45
CA SER A 81 18.74 -10.53 4.10
C SER A 81 18.57 -9.38 3.11
N ASN A 82 18.93 -9.56 1.85
CA ASN A 82 18.62 -8.58 0.81
C ASN A 82 17.09 -8.42 0.60
N ALA A 83 16.31 -9.47 0.87
CA ALA A 83 14.86 -9.40 0.88
C ALA A 83 14.33 -8.56 2.06
N TYR A 84 14.92 -8.73 3.26
CA TYR A 84 14.59 -7.94 4.43
C TYR A 84 14.81 -6.45 4.20
N VAL A 85 15.97 -6.06 3.71
CA VAL A 85 16.33 -4.65 3.46
C VAL A 85 15.41 -4.01 2.42
N ARG A 86 14.88 -4.80 1.47
CA ARG A 86 13.93 -4.33 0.47
C ARG A 86 12.48 -4.29 0.96
N SER A 87 12.15 -4.97 2.05
CA SER A 87 10.80 -5.01 2.62
C SER A 87 10.52 -3.74 3.42
N ASP A 88 9.50 -2.98 3.01
CA ASP A 88 9.06 -1.79 3.74
C ASP A 88 8.57 -2.14 5.14
N ASN A 89 7.84 -3.24 5.30
CA ASN A 89 7.34 -3.71 6.59
C ASN A 89 8.49 -4.04 7.53
N CYS A 90 9.48 -4.82 7.08
CA CYS A 90 10.64 -5.16 7.89
C CYS A 90 11.46 -3.93 8.31
N ARG A 91 11.59 -2.95 7.40
CA ARG A 91 12.26 -1.67 7.72
C ARG A 91 11.46 -0.84 8.71
N ALA A 92 10.13 -0.80 8.57
CA ALA A 92 9.26 -0.09 9.51
C ALA A 92 9.32 -0.73 10.91
N GLU A 93 9.29 -2.07 11.01
CA GLU A 93 9.47 -2.80 12.26
C GLU A 93 10.82 -2.51 12.91
N MET A 94 11.90 -2.53 12.13
CA MET A 94 13.24 -2.19 12.60
C MET A 94 13.29 -0.76 13.11
N HIS A 95 12.79 0.20 12.32
CA HIS A 95 12.76 1.61 12.71
C HIS A 95 11.95 1.83 13.99
N TYR A 96 10.80 1.18 14.11
CA TYR A 96 9.98 1.24 15.32
C TYR A 96 10.71 0.67 16.53
N ALA A 97 11.34 -0.50 16.41
CA ALA A 97 12.12 -1.11 17.50
C ALA A 97 13.29 -0.23 17.94
N LEU A 98 13.97 0.42 16.97
CA LEU A 98 15.05 1.38 17.25
C LEU A 98 14.54 2.60 18.01
N THR A 99 13.45 3.21 17.54
CA THR A 99 12.81 4.39 18.14
C THR A 99 12.30 4.12 19.54
N LYS A 100 11.69 2.96 19.77
CA LYS A 100 11.17 2.53 21.09
C LYS A 100 12.24 1.91 21.97
N LYS A 101 13.50 1.85 21.50
CA LYS A 101 14.65 1.26 22.23
C LYS A 101 14.44 -0.19 22.65
N ILE A 102 13.70 -0.96 21.86
CA ILE A 102 13.49 -2.39 22.09
C ILE A 102 14.84 -3.10 21.86
N PRO A 103 15.29 -3.94 22.79
CA PRO A 103 16.50 -4.74 22.60
C PRO A 103 16.38 -5.59 21.32
N SER A 104 17.44 -5.63 20.49
CA SER A 104 17.41 -6.42 19.28
C SER A 104 18.66 -7.26 19.10
N VAL A 105 18.50 -8.44 18.50
CA VAL A 105 19.56 -9.28 17.98
C VAL A 105 19.40 -9.33 16.47
N ASN A 106 20.42 -8.89 15.75
CA ASN A 106 20.42 -8.83 14.30
C ASN A 106 21.10 -10.09 13.74
N ILE A 107 20.39 -10.91 12.98
CA ILE A 107 20.85 -12.18 12.44
C ILE A 107 20.95 -12.03 10.93
N PHE A 108 22.17 -12.02 10.41
CA PHE A 108 22.43 -11.95 8.97
C PHE A 108 22.36 -13.34 8.37
N LEU A 109 21.38 -13.57 7.51
CA LEU A 109 21.20 -14.84 6.77
C LEU A 109 22.17 -14.97 5.61
N GLU A 110 22.55 -13.83 5.01
CA GLU A 110 23.45 -13.69 3.88
C GLU A 110 24.23 -12.37 4.01
N ARG A 111 25.22 -12.18 3.14
CA ARG A 111 25.87 -10.86 3.00
C ARG A 111 24.88 -9.88 2.42
N THR A 112 24.51 -8.89 3.21
CA THR A 112 23.40 -7.99 2.94
C THR A 112 23.92 -6.60 2.59
N ASP A 113 23.47 -6.04 1.46
CA ASP A 113 23.78 -4.68 1.04
C ASP A 113 22.86 -3.69 1.77
N MET A 114 23.35 -3.18 2.90
CA MET A 114 22.60 -2.20 3.69
C MET A 114 22.82 -0.78 3.19
N THR A 115 21.78 0.06 3.35
CA THR A 115 21.97 1.51 3.17
C THR A 115 22.88 2.05 4.28
N PRO A 116 23.70 3.09 4.02
CA PRO A 116 24.58 3.67 5.04
C PRO A 116 23.86 4.10 6.31
N GLY A 117 22.61 4.58 6.19
CA GLY A 117 21.79 4.94 7.33
C GLY A 117 21.38 3.76 8.21
N LEU A 118 21.05 2.63 7.62
CA LEU A 118 20.72 1.41 8.36
C LEU A 118 21.98 0.81 8.98
N GLU A 119 23.09 0.80 8.27
CA GLU A 119 24.39 0.34 8.77
C GLU A 119 24.81 1.15 10.00
N MET A 120 24.72 2.46 9.96
CA MET A 120 25.02 3.35 11.09
C MET A 120 24.13 3.09 12.29
N GLN A 121 22.83 2.82 12.08
CA GLN A 121 21.87 2.54 13.16
C GLN A 121 22.09 1.17 13.82
N LEU A 122 22.56 0.17 13.06
CA LEU A 122 22.80 -1.19 13.53
C LEU A 122 24.21 -1.42 14.04
N GLY A 123 25.20 -0.59 13.69
CA GLY A 123 26.63 -0.78 13.96
C GLY A 123 27.02 -0.94 15.43
N HIS A 124 26.18 -0.53 16.38
CA HIS A 124 26.40 -0.68 17.83
C HIS A 124 25.53 -1.78 18.47
N ARG A 125 24.80 -2.59 17.67
CA ARG A 125 23.88 -3.60 18.19
C ARG A 125 24.46 -5.01 18.02
N PHE A 126 23.98 -5.92 18.87
CA PHE A 126 24.41 -7.31 18.80
C PHE A 126 24.02 -7.95 17.46
N ALA A 127 25.00 -8.50 16.75
CA ALA A 127 24.83 -9.07 15.43
C ALA A 127 25.46 -10.47 15.34
N LEU A 128 24.79 -11.38 14.64
CA LEU A 128 25.25 -12.73 14.32
C LEU A 128 25.27 -12.92 12.81
N MET A 129 26.45 -13.21 12.25
CA MET A 129 26.62 -13.55 10.83
C MET A 129 26.34 -15.04 10.65
N LYS A 130 25.06 -15.43 10.51
CA LYS A 130 24.67 -16.85 10.39
C LYS A 130 25.33 -17.52 9.19
N TYR A 131 25.47 -16.82 8.09
CA TYR A 131 26.10 -17.32 6.86
C TYR A 131 27.61 -17.65 6.99
N GLU A 132 28.28 -17.18 8.05
CA GLU A 132 29.71 -17.46 8.33
C GLU A 132 29.90 -18.52 9.42
N MET A 133 28.81 -19.12 9.93
CA MET A 133 28.87 -20.05 11.06
C MET A 133 28.27 -21.40 10.71
N SER A 134 28.77 -22.47 11.35
CA SER A 134 28.05 -23.73 11.36
C SER A 134 26.75 -23.58 12.17
N GLU A 135 25.78 -24.44 11.88
CA GLU A 135 24.46 -24.37 12.53
C GLU A 135 24.58 -24.53 14.05
N GLU A 136 25.49 -25.41 14.53
CA GLU A 136 25.72 -25.65 15.95
C GLU A 136 26.29 -24.40 16.63
N ARG A 137 27.27 -23.77 16.00
CA ARG A 137 27.90 -22.54 16.51
C ARG A 137 26.93 -21.36 16.51
N PHE A 138 26.08 -21.28 15.50
CA PHE A 138 25.04 -20.26 15.42
C PHE A 138 24.03 -20.43 16.56
N GLN A 139 23.54 -21.65 16.79
CA GLN A 139 22.59 -21.96 17.88
C GLN A 139 23.19 -21.65 19.27
N GLU A 140 24.44 -22.05 19.52
CA GLU A 140 25.13 -21.74 20.77
C GLU A 140 25.19 -20.23 21.00
N LYS A 141 25.62 -19.46 19.98
CA LYS A 141 25.72 -18.01 20.11
C LYS A 141 24.38 -17.31 20.24
N LEU A 142 23.35 -17.79 19.55
CA LEU A 142 22.00 -17.25 19.62
C LEU A 142 21.42 -17.45 21.04
N LEU A 143 21.50 -18.66 21.59
CA LEU A 143 21.00 -18.99 22.92
C LEU A 143 21.77 -18.28 24.06
N THR A 144 23.01 -17.87 23.80
CA THR A 144 23.85 -17.11 24.76
C THR A 144 23.84 -15.62 24.49
N ALA A 145 23.06 -15.13 23.52
CA ALA A 145 22.95 -13.70 23.22
C ALA A 145 22.38 -12.93 24.44
N PRO A 146 23.05 -11.85 24.88
CA PRO A 146 22.67 -11.15 26.12
C PRO A 146 21.20 -10.74 26.19
N PRO A 147 20.54 -10.25 25.11
CA PRO A 147 19.13 -9.91 25.16
C PRO A 147 18.20 -11.13 25.37
N LEU A 148 18.59 -12.32 24.91
CA LEU A 148 17.79 -13.54 25.02
C LEU A 148 17.95 -14.27 26.34
N VAL A 149 19.16 -14.27 26.90
CA VAL A 149 19.47 -14.98 28.17
C VAL A 149 18.55 -14.50 29.31
N SER A 150 18.17 -13.23 29.32
CA SER A 150 17.27 -12.65 30.34
C SER A 150 15.83 -13.15 30.27
N LEU A 151 15.43 -13.85 29.19
CA LEU A 151 14.06 -14.34 28.97
C LEU A 151 13.85 -15.81 29.33
N LEU A 152 14.90 -16.52 29.73
CA LEU A 152 14.77 -17.91 30.18
C LEU A 152 14.20 -17.97 31.61
N PRO A 153 13.24 -18.87 31.88
CA PRO A 153 12.50 -18.91 33.15
C PRO A 153 13.33 -19.23 34.44
N ASP A 154 14.51 -19.77 34.31
CA ASP A 154 15.39 -20.06 35.49
C ASP A 154 16.84 -19.73 35.13
N GLY A 155 17.44 -18.84 35.93
CA GLY A 155 18.78 -18.29 35.76
C GLY A 155 19.83 -19.28 35.29
N GLY A 156 19.95 -19.44 34.00
CA GLY A 156 21.21 -19.81 33.37
C GLY A 156 21.81 -21.18 33.63
N GLU A 157 21.08 -22.24 33.94
CA GLU A 157 21.63 -23.59 33.90
C GLU A 157 21.78 -24.04 32.43
N LYS A 158 23.03 -24.31 32.04
CA LYS A 158 23.43 -24.76 30.70
C LYS A 158 22.72 -26.08 30.39
N ARG A 159 21.64 -26.03 29.60
CA ARG A 159 21.17 -27.23 28.91
C ARG A 159 22.11 -27.52 27.74
N VAL A 160 23.02 -28.47 27.93
CA VAL A 160 23.93 -28.98 26.94
C VAL A 160 23.09 -29.70 25.87
N PHE A 161 23.05 -29.12 24.68
CA PHE A 161 22.44 -29.75 23.50
C PHE A 161 23.27 -30.97 23.12
N ARG A 162 22.69 -32.16 23.15
CA ARG A 162 23.28 -33.38 22.60
C ARG A 162 22.93 -33.46 21.12
N PRO A 163 23.95 -33.46 20.19
CA PRO A 163 23.67 -33.65 18.78
C PRO A 163 23.03 -35.01 18.53
N ALA A 164 22.02 -35.05 17.68
CA ALA A 164 21.41 -36.30 17.25
C ALA A 164 22.43 -37.15 16.50
N ALA A 165 22.60 -38.38 16.94
CA ALA A 165 23.56 -39.33 16.41
C ALA A 165 23.46 -39.47 14.91
N GLU A 166 24.63 -39.48 14.25
CA GLU A 166 24.81 -39.74 12.82
C GLU A 166 24.02 -40.98 12.37
N ARG A 167 23.03 -40.79 11.52
CA ARG A 167 22.33 -41.88 10.84
C ARG A 167 23.10 -42.20 9.56
N GLY A 168 23.55 -43.46 9.50
CA GLY A 168 24.29 -44.05 8.40
C GLY A 168 23.69 -43.83 7.01
N ARG A 169 24.54 -43.85 6.00
CA ARG A 169 24.24 -43.70 4.57
C ARG A 169 23.08 -44.61 4.14
N PRO A 170 22.04 -44.10 3.46
CA PRO A 170 20.94 -44.91 2.99
C PRO A 170 21.38 -45.85 1.85
N ALA A 171 21.01 -47.13 1.96
CA ALA A 171 21.22 -48.15 0.92
C ALA A 171 20.45 -47.79 -0.36
N ARG A 172 21.01 -48.15 -1.53
CA ARG A 172 20.38 -47.92 -2.85
C ARG A 172 18.97 -48.46 -2.93
N ARG A 173 18.03 -47.59 -3.17
CA ARG A 173 16.59 -47.95 -3.29
C ARG A 173 16.33 -48.73 -4.59
N PRO A 174 15.51 -49.83 -4.57
CA PRO A 174 15.21 -50.61 -5.75
C PRO A 174 14.34 -49.82 -6.77
N LEU A 175 14.48 -50.22 -8.04
CA LEU A 175 13.97 -49.50 -9.22
C LEU A 175 12.44 -49.20 -9.18
N TRP A 176 11.64 -50.09 -8.62
CA TRP A 176 10.19 -49.96 -8.52
C TRP A 176 9.76 -48.78 -7.60
N LYS A 177 10.59 -48.41 -6.58
CA LYS A 177 10.36 -47.22 -5.75
C LYS A 177 10.58 -45.92 -6.50
N ARG A 178 11.44 -45.92 -7.52
CA ARG A 178 11.62 -44.77 -8.41
C ARG A 178 10.40 -44.57 -9.33
N ILE A 179 9.80 -45.66 -9.83
CA ILE A 179 8.59 -45.61 -10.65
C ILE A 179 7.42 -45.09 -9.82
N LEU A 180 7.26 -45.55 -8.56
CA LEU A 180 6.23 -45.05 -7.66
C LEU A 180 6.38 -43.58 -7.32
N THR A 181 7.63 -43.10 -7.19
CA THR A 181 7.92 -41.69 -6.95
C THR A 181 7.54 -40.81 -8.16
N TRP A 182 7.79 -41.28 -9.38
CA TRP A 182 7.39 -40.57 -10.61
C TRP A 182 5.89 -40.57 -10.81
N LEU A 183 5.16 -41.64 -10.44
CA LEU A 183 3.71 -41.67 -10.47
C LEU A 183 3.09 -40.73 -9.41
N LEU A 184 3.71 -40.64 -8.23
CA LEU A 184 3.32 -39.65 -7.21
C LEU A 184 3.60 -38.18 -7.65
N VAL A 185 4.70 -37.96 -8.32
CA VAL A 185 5.02 -36.62 -8.89
C VAL A 185 4.02 -36.24 -9.99
N LEU A 186 3.65 -37.17 -10.85
CA LEU A 186 2.62 -36.97 -11.88
C LEU A 186 1.22 -36.71 -11.26
N ALA A 187 0.87 -37.45 -10.18
CA ALA A 187 -0.38 -37.23 -9.45
C ALA A 187 -0.39 -35.86 -8.72
N LEU A 188 0.77 -35.42 -8.18
CA LEU A 188 0.95 -34.11 -7.57
C LEU A 188 0.89 -32.98 -8.61
N LEU A 189 1.48 -33.17 -9.79
CA LEU A 189 1.37 -32.20 -10.90
C LEU A 189 -0.07 -32.11 -11.43
N GLY A 190 -0.78 -33.23 -11.52
CA GLY A 190 -2.22 -33.25 -11.83
C GLY A 190 -3.07 -32.58 -10.73
N GLY A 191 -2.71 -32.78 -9.45
CA GLY A 191 -3.31 -32.12 -8.30
C GLY A 191 -3.05 -30.60 -8.27
N LEU A 192 -1.84 -30.18 -8.63
CA LEU A 192 -1.47 -28.74 -8.72
C LEU A 192 -2.23 -28.03 -9.85
N THR A 193 -2.51 -28.72 -10.98
CA THR A 193 -3.37 -28.14 -12.04
C THR A 193 -4.82 -28.04 -11.59
N ALA A 194 -5.33 -29.03 -10.85
CA ALA A 194 -6.67 -28.97 -10.25
C ALA A 194 -6.78 -27.93 -9.15
N LEU A 195 -5.76 -27.80 -8.29
CA LEU A 195 -5.66 -26.71 -7.28
C LEU A 195 -5.50 -25.33 -7.93
N GLY A 196 -4.74 -25.22 -9.04
CA GLY A 196 -4.65 -24.00 -9.83
C GLY A 196 -6.00 -23.59 -10.43
N ILE A 197 -6.79 -24.55 -10.94
CA ILE A 197 -8.14 -24.31 -11.46
C ILE A 197 -9.10 -23.93 -10.32
N VAL A 198 -9.01 -24.61 -9.16
CA VAL A 198 -9.80 -24.26 -7.97
C VAL A 198 -9.37 -22.91 -7.42
N GLY A 199 -8.07 -22.61 -7.33
CA GLY A 199 -7.56 -21.29 -6.92
C GLY A 199 -7.99 -20.17 -7.88
N TRP A 200 -8.04 -20.46 -9.19
CA TRP A 200 -8.55 -19.52 -10.18
C TRP A 200 -10.07 -19.34 -10.09
N SER A 201 -10.82 -20.40 -9.84
CA SER A 201 -12.27 -20.34 -9.63
C SER A 201 -12.64 -19.67 -8.30
N THR A 202 -11.85 -19.87 -7.22
CA THR A 202 -12.04 -19.16 -5.94
C THR A 202 -11.63 -17.69 -6.04
N GLY A 203 -10.56 -17.36 -6.79
CA GLY A 203 -10.20 -15.98 -7.09
C GLY A 203 -11.27 -15.25 -7.90
N LEU A 204 -11.93 -15.94 -8.86
CA LEU A 204 -13.08 -15.41 -9.59
C LEU A 204 -14.34 -15.34 -8.70
N ALA A 205 -14.53 -16.27 -7.77
CA ALA A 205 -15.63 -16.24 -6.81
C ALA A 205 -15.40 -15.10 -5.78
N GLN A 206 -14.17 -14.86 -5.35
CA GLN A 206 -13.81 -13.77 -4.46
C GLN A 206 -13.94 -12.41 -5.16
N ARG A 207 -13.58 -12.31 -6.44
CA ARG A 207 -13.88 -11.12 -7.27
C ARG A 207 -15.40 -10.94 -7.48
N ARG A 208 -16.18 -12.02 -7.57
CA ARG A 208 -17.64 -11.98 -7.57
C ARG A 208 -18.20 -11.58 -6.20
N TYR A 209 -17.62 -12.07 -5.11
CA TYR A 209 -18.05 -11.77 -3.74
C TYR A 209 -17.76 -10.29 -3.41
N ILE A 210 -16.59 -9.75 -3.78
CA ILE A 210 -16.29 -8.31 -3.65
C ILE A 210 -17.24 -7.48 -4.51
N ARG A 211 -17.62 -7.98 -5.70
CA ARG A 211 -18.62 -7.29 -6.54
C ARG A 211 -20.04 -7.35 -5.95
N GLN A 212 -20.35 -8.41 -5.17
CA GLN A 212 -21.65 -8.57 -4.50
C GLN A 212 -21.73 -7.81 -3.16
N SER A 213 -20.61 -7.38 -2.59
CA SER A 213 -20.56 -6.65 -1.32
C SER A 213 -20.45 -5.13 -1.49
N LEU A 214 -20.35 -4.61 -2.72
CA LEU A 214 -20.47 -3.18 -2.93
C LEU A 214 -21.90 -2.75 -2.61
N PRO A 215 -22.10 -1.70 -1.83
CA PRO A 215 -23.43 -1.19 -1.53
C PRO A 215 -24.13 -0.85 -2.86
N THR A 216 -25.36 -1.31 -3.00
CA THR A 216 -26.16 -1.05 -4.20
C THR A 216 -27.11 0.09 -3.89
N PRO A 217 -27.20 1.12 -4.76
CA PRO A 217 -28.17 2.18 -4.60
C PRO A 217 -29.60 1.65 -4.46
N ALA A 218 -30.37 2.23 -3.55
CA ALA A 218 -31.78 1.88 -3.40
C ALA A 218 -32.53 2.26 -4.67
N VAL A 219 -33.33 1.32 -5.20
CA VAL A 219 -34.25 1.60 -6.31
C VAL A 219 -35.60 1.94 -5.70
N LEU A 220 -35.94 3.22 -5.68
CA LEU A 220 -37.23 3.71 -5.18
C LEU A 220 -38.28 3.64 -6.30
N PRO A 221 -39.57 3.28 -5.97
CA PRO A 221 -40.65 3.38 -6.95
C PRO A 221 -40.78 4.80 -7.47
N GLY A 222 -40.98 4.96 -8.78
CA GLY A 222 -41.18 6.29 -9.39
C GLY A 222 -42.35 7.09 -8.83
N THR A 223 -43.36 6.41 -8.23
CA THR A 223 -44.52 7.01 -7.57
C THR A 223 -44.22 7.48 -6.13
N THR A 224 -43.03 7.29 -5.62
CA THR A 224 -42.64 7.74 -4.28
C THR A 224 -42.66 9.27 -4.23
N GLU A 225 -43.42 9.82 -3.32
CA GLU A 225 -43.43 11.25 -3.00
C GLU A 225 -42.20 11.60 -2.18
N ILE A 226 -41.50 12.67 -2.56
CA ILE A 226 -40.27 13.10 -1.89
C ILE A 226 -40.60 14.14 -0.83
N VAL A 227 -40.14 13.89 0.39
CA VAL A 227 -40.08 14.88 1.46
C VAL A 227 -38.61 15.27 1.63
N PHE A 228 -38.25 16.44 1.16
CA PHE A 228 -36.90 16.93 1.22
C PHE A 228 -36.48 17.35 2.63
N SER A 229 -35.29 16.98 3.02
CA SER A 229 -34.64 17.42 4.27
C SER A 229 -33.79 18.68 4.04
N ASP A 230 -33.22 18.81 2.82
CA ASP A 230 -32.38 19.94 2.45
C ASP A 230 -33.07 20.88 1.46
N PRO A 231 -33.21 22.18 1.80
CA PRO A 231 -33.89 23.17 0.94
C PRO A 231 -33.20 23.38 -0.42
N ALA A 232 -31.86 23.22 -0.52
CA ALA A 232 -31.17 23.41 -1.77
C ALA A 232 -31.43 22.24 -2.73
N LEU A 233 -31.56 21.02 -2.21
CA LEU A 233 -31.94 19.83 -2.98
C LEU A 233 -33.41 19.92 -3.40
N GLU A 234 -34.31 20.39 -2.54
CA GLU A 234 -35.69 20.65 -2.91
C GLU A 234 -35.78 21.67 -4.05
N LYS A 235 -35.12 22.81 -3.90
CA LYS A 235 -35.08 23.84 -4.94
C LYS A 235 -34.56 23.29 -6.28
N ALA A 236 -33.45 22.59 -6.26
CA ALA A 236 -32.88 22.01 -7.47
C ALA A 236 -33.82 20.99 -8.14
N ALA A 237 -34.51 20.16 -7.36
CA ALA A 237 -35.49 19.21 -7.86
C ALA A 237 -36.70 19.95 -8.49
N ARG A 238 -37.23 20.97 -7.84
CA ARG A 238 -38.37 21.78 -8.32
C ARG A 238 -38.00 22.55 -9.60
N ASP A 239 -36.84 23.13 -9.64
CA ASP A 239 -36.31 23.84 -10.83
C ASP A 239 -36.20 22.89 -12.02
N TYR A 240 -35.69 21.65 -11.80
CA TYR A 240 -35.57 20.66 -12.85
C TYR A 240 -36.93 20.20 -13.39
N CYS A 241 -37.87 19.85 -12.53
CA CYS A 241 -39.20 19.36 -12.96
C CYS A 241 -40.20 20.47 -13.26
N ALA A 242 -39.80 21.75 -13.17
CA ALA A 242 -40.65 22.94 -13.34
C ALA A 242 -41.93 22.93 -12.48
N LYS A 243 -41.87 22.41 -11.24
CA LYS A 243 -42.95 22.33 -10.28
C LYS A 243 -42.71 23.29 -9.10
N ALA A 244 -43.24 24.51 -9.18
CA ALA A 244 -43.11 25.48 -8.07
C ALA A 244 -43.84 25.05 -6.81
N GLU A 245 -44.97 24.32 -6.93
CA GLU A 245 -45.82 23.86 -5.83
C GLU A 245 -46.26 22.40 -6.06
N GLY A 246 -46.77 21.77 -5.02
CA GLY A 246 -47.28 20.40 -5.03
C GLY A 246 -46.18 19.35 -4.79
N SER A 247 -46.58 18.07 -4.84
CA SER A 247 -45.68 16.95 -4.56
C SER A 247 -44.70 16.73 -5.70
N VAL A 248 -43.43 16.49 -5.35
CA VAL A 248 -42.37 16.02 -6.28
C VAL A 248 -42.25 14.52 -6.10
N LEU A 249 -42.30 13.78 -7.21
CA LEU A 249 -42.17 12.33 -7.23
C LEU A 249 -40.77 11.94 -7.73
N VAL A 250 -40.26 10.76 -7.37
CA VAL A 250 -39.01 10.22 -7.86
C VAL A 250 -38.97 10.14 -9.40
N SER A 251 -40.14 9.85 -10.03
CA SER A 251 -40.27 9.85 -11.50
C SER A 251 -40.07 11.21 -12.14
N ASP A 252 -40.35 12.30 -11.43
CA ASP A 252 -40.15 13.66 -11.92
C ASP A 252 -38.65 14.02 -12.08
N LEU A 253 -37.77 13.30 -11.35
CA LEU A 253 -36.34 13.51 -11.36
C LEU A 253 -35.59 12.55 -12.29
N THR A 254 -36.34 11.70 -13.01
CA THR A 254 -35.76 10.79 -14.01
C THR A 254 -35.07 11.59 -15.13
N GLY A 255 -33.84 11.16 -15.51
CA GLY A 255 -33.05 11.83 -16.53
C GLY A 255 -32.17 12.99 -16.03
N LEU A 256 -32.28 13.38 -14.76
CA LEU A 256 -31.34 14.34 -14.17
C LEU A 256 -30.00 13.65 -13.88
N THR A 257 -29.01 13.90 -14.74
CA THR A 257 -27.70 13.23 -14.67
C THR A 257 -26.61 14.05 -14.01
N GLY A 258 -26.77 15.37 -13.95
CA GLY A 258 -25.80 16.29 -13.37
C GLY A 258 -26.47 17.33 -12.50
N LEU A 259 -25.85 17.65 -11.35
CA LEU A 259 -26.36 18.62 -10.39
C LEU A 259 -25.22 19.45 -9.82
N ARG A 260 -25.46 20.76 -9.68
CA ARG A 260 -24.59 21.69 -8.94
C ARG A 260 -25.37 22.28 -7.77
N LEU A 261 -24.83 22.22 -6.57
CA LEU A 261 -25.43 22.75 -5.35
C LEU A 261 -24.48 23.77 -4.71
N GLU A 262 -25.03 24.94 -4.36
CA GLU A 262 -24.27 26.06 -3.80
C GLU A 262 -24.57 26.30 -2.29
N GLU A 263 -25.65 25.75 -1.77
CA GLU A 263 -26.12 26.00 -0.39
C GLU A 263 -26.48 24.73 0.39
N ALA A 264 -26.19 23.54 -0.14
CA ALA A 264 -26.56 22.28 0.51
C ALA A 264 -25.84 22.09 1.85
N LYS A 265 -26.55 21.52 2.84
CA LYS A 265 -26.01 21.16 4.17
C LYS A 265 -26.16 19.67 4.47
N ASP A 266 -27.19 19.04 3.89
CA ASP A 266 -27.51 17.62 4.04
C ASP A 266 -27.64 16.98 2.66
N LEU A 267 -26.91 15.89 2.44
CA LEU A 267 -26.86 15.19 1.15
C LEU A 267 -27.73 13.92 1.13
N SER A 268 -28.45 13.60 2.22
CA SER A 268 -29.24 12.37 2.36
C SER A 268 -30.33 12.24 1.28
N ASP A 269 -30.88 13.36 0.83
CA ASP A 269 -31.96 13.40 -0.18
C ASP A 269 -31.45 13.00 -1.59
N LEU A 270 -30.14 12.90 -1.81
CA LEU A 270 -29.57 12.40 -3.08
C LEU A 270 -30.02 10.98 -3.42
N VAL A 271 -30.54 10.23 -2.46
CA VAL A 271 -31.18 8.91 -2.67
C VAL A 271 -32.38 8.97 -3.63
N PHE A 272 -33.02 10.12 -3.73
CA PHE A 272 -34.20 10.33 -4.59
C PHE A 272 -33.85 10.67 -6.06
N PHE A 273 -32.55 10.80 -6.39
CA PHE A 273 -32.08 11.16 -7.73
C PHE A 273 -31.50 9.92 -8.46
N PRO A 274 -32.34 9.09 -9.10
CA PRO A 274 -31.96 7.76 -9.55
C PRO A 274 -30.89 7.76 -10.68
N ASP A 275 -30.91 8.79 -11.51
CA ASP A 275 -30.04 8.88 -12.69
C ASP A 275 -28.85 9.81 -12.49
N LEU A 276 -28.66 10.36 -11.30
CA LEU A 276 -27.58 11.29 -11.00
C LEU A 276 -26.20 10.58 -11.11
N ARG A 277 -25.32 11.16 -11.94
CA ARG A 277 -23.96 10.65 -12.18
C ARG A 277 -22.88 11.66 -11.84
N GLN A 278 -23.21 12.94 -11.93
CA GLN A 278 -22.27 14.03 -11.69
C GLN A 278 -22.82 14.97 -10.63
N LEU A 279 -22.02 15.24 -9.61
CA LEU A 279 -22.37 16.19 -8.54
C LEU A 279 -21.22 17.17 -8.33
N THR A 280 -21.54 18.44 -8.37
CA THR A 280 -20.65 19.53 -7.97
C THR A 280 -21.23 20.20 -6.75
N LEU A 281 -20.46 20.26 -5.67
CA LEU A 281 -20.79 20.93 -4.43
C LEU A 281 -19.92 22.16 -4.28
N ALA A 282 -20.51 23.33 -4.31
CA ALA A 282 -19.87 24.62 -4.04
C ALA A 282 -20.51 25.26 -2.81
N ALA A 283 -20.66 24.46 -1.74
CA ALA A 283 -21.48 24.76 -0.56
C ALA A 283 -20.59 25.15 0.63
N PRO A 284 -20.47 26.46 0.97
CA PRO A 284 -19.56 26.94 2.00
C PRO A 284 -20.00 26.57 3.43
N GLU A 285 -21.19 26.02 3.61
CA GLU A 285 -21.69 25.55 4.90
C GLU A 285 -21.68 24.02 5.03
N LEU A 286 -21.27 23.29 3.97
CA LEU A 286 -21.16 21.84 3.97
C LEU A 286 -19.78 21.44 4.54
N ASP A 287 -19.73 21.05 5.80
CA ASP A 287 -18.50 20.68 6.50
C ASP A 287 -18.24 19.16 6.53
N SER A 288 -19.22 18.35 6.12
CA SER A 288 -19.15 16.89 6.17
C SER A 288 -19.88 16.22 5.01
N LEU A 289 -19.32 15.13 4.51
CA LEU A 289 -19.92 14.25 3.50
C LEU A 289 -20.58 13.01 4.12
N ALA A 290 -20.66 12.91 5.44
CA ALA A 290 -21.17 11.72 6.15
C ALA A 290 -22.63 11.38 5.81
N THR A 291 -23.44 12.35 5.37
CA THR A 291 -24.82 12.15 4.96
C THR A 291 -24.99 11.68 3.51
N LEU A 292 -23.89 11.55 2.74
CA LEU A 292 -23.94 10.97 1.40
C LEU A 292 -24.56 9.57 1.41
N PRO A 293 -25.69 9.36 0.71
CA PRO A 293 -26.28 8.04 0.60
C PRO A 293 -25.52 7.16 -0.39
N VAL A 294 -25.83 5.87 -0.39
CA VAL A 294 -25.37 4.99 -1.48
C VAL A 294 -26.09 5.38 -2.76
N CYS A 295 -25.37 5.95 -3.71
CA CYS A 295 -25.91 6.42 -4.98
C CYS A 295 -24.98 6.13 -6.16
N SER A 296 -25.47 6.43 -7.38
CA SER A 296 -24.80 6.03 -8.63
C SER A 296 -23.84 7.11 -9.18
N LEU A 297 -23.31 7.98 -8.34
CA LEU A 297 -22.37 9.02 -8.77
C LEU A 297 -21.10 8.41 -9.37
N GLU A 298 -20.71 8.96 -10.50
CA GLU A 298 -19.45 8.64 -11.20
C GLU A 298 -18.42 9.77 -11.05
N THR A 299 -18.90 11.03 -10.89
CA THR A 299 -18.05 12.21 -10.69
C THR A 299 -18.54 13.00 -9.49
N LEU A 300 -17.62 13.33 -8.57
CA LEU A 300 -17.86 14.23 -7.44
C LEU A 300 -16.84 15.35 -7.46
N ARG A 301 -17.31 16.61 -7.42
CA ARG A 301 -16.46 17.81 -7.32
C ARG A 301 -16.85 18.61 -6.11
N LEU A 302 -15.86 19.01 -5.32
CA LEU A 302 -15.99 19.87 -4.14
C LEU A 302 -15.23 21.16 -4.42
N GLU A 303 -15.91 22.30 -4.36
CA GLU A 303 -15.34 23.62 -4.65
C GLU A 303 -15.56 24.54 -3.44
N GLY A 304 -14.51 24.94 -2.75
CA GLY A 304 -14.61 25.86 -1.60
C GLY A 304 -15.45 25.34 -0.43
N CYS A 305 -15.66 24.03 -0.33
CA CYS A 305 -16.36 23.42 0.80
C CYS A 305 -15.44 23.28 2.01
N PRO A 306 -15.86 23.59 3.25
CA PRO A 306 -15.04 23.47 4.44
C PRO A 306 -14.85 22.01 4.90
N VAL A 307 -14.93 21.06 3.99
CA VAL A 307 -14.77 19.61 4.24
C VAL A 307 -13.33 19.32 4.59
N THR A 308 -13.08 18.69 5.74
CA THR A 308 -11.75 18.29 6.20
C THR A 308 -11.46 16.81 6.04
N ASP A 309 -12.49 15.99 5.73
CA ASP A 309 -12.43 14.54 5.66
C ASP A 309 -13.36 14.01 4.57
N LEU A 310 -12.95 12.96 3.86
CA LEU A 310 -13.75 12.30 2.82
C LEU A 310 -14.60 11.14 3.35
N THR A 311 -14.86 11.08 4.64
CA THR A 311 -15.81 10.10 5.21
C THR A 311 -17.18 10.25 4.57
N GLY A 312 -17.77 9.12 4.13
CA GLY A 312 -19.02 9.08 3.36
C GLY A 312 -18.80 8.89 1.85
N VAL A 313 -17.66 9.30 1.28
CA VAL A 313 -17.35 9.05 -0.13
C VAL A 313 -17.32 7.54 -0.45
N GLY A 314 -17.01 6.70 0.54
CA GLY A 314 -17.08 5.24 0.41
C GLY A 314 -18.47 4.68 0.09
N ASN A 315 -19.53 5.47 0.18
CA ASN A 315 -20.88 5.14 -0.26
C ASN A 315 -21.12 5.32 -1.77
N LEU A 316 -20.07 5.73 -2.52
CA LEU A 316 -20.11 5.96 -3.96
C LEU A 316 -19.37 4.84 -4.73
N PRO A 317 -19.97 3.64 -4.88
CA PRO A 317 -19.28 2.46 -5.42
C PRO A 317 -18.90 2.59 -6.91
N LEU A 318 -19.51 3.53 -7.63
CA LEU A 318 -19.30 3.78 -9.06
C LEU A 318 -18.40 4.99 -9.32
N LEU A 319 -17.89 5.66 -8.27
CA LEU A 319 -17.08 6.86 -8.39
C LEU A 319 -15.82 6.60 -9.23
N ARG A 320 -15.65 7.40 -10.27
CA ARG A 320 -14.53 7.35 -11.22
C ARG A 320 -13.64 8.57 -11.12
N GLU A 321 -14.23 9.72 -10.80
CA GLU A 321 -13.54 10.99 -10.71
C GLU A 321 -13.90 11.69 -9.39
N LEU A 322 -12.87 12.08 -8.66
CA LEU A 322 -13.00 12.91 -7.46
C LEU A 322 -12.09 14.11 -7.61
N GLU A 323 -12.64 15.29 -7.52
CA GLU A 323 -11.91 16.56 -7.57
C GLU A 323 -12.27 17.41 -6.36
N THR A 324 -11.26 17.97 -5.71
CA THR A 324 -11.43 18.95 -4.65
C THR A 324 -10.62 20.21 -4.99
N ALA A 325 -11.23 21.38 -4.85
CA ALA A 325 -10.58 22.66 -5.05
C ALA A 325 -10.90 23.58 -3.86
N ASP A 326 -9.88 24.21 -3.30
CA ASP A 326 -10.00 25.13 -2.16
C ASP A 326 -10.73 24.51 -0.94
N CYS A 327 -10.56 23.20 -0.72
CA CYS A 327 -11.09 22.47 0.43
C CYS A 327 -9.97 22.19 1.43
N PRO A 328 -10.13 22.50 2.75
CA PRO A 328 -9.09 22.26 3.76
C PRO A 328 -8.98 20.79 4.16
N LEU A 329 -8.88 19.92 3.16
CA LEU A 329 -8.89 18.46 3.32
C LEU A 329 -7.62 17.99 4.03
N ARG A 330 -7.77 17.19 5.09
CA ARG A 330 -6.68 16.61 5.89
C ARG A 330 -6.68 15.10 5.91
N SER A 331 -7.81 14.47 5.56
CA SER A 331 -7.99 13.02 5.58
C SER A 331 -8.72 12.54 4.33
N LEU A 332 -8.26 11.43 3.77
CA LEU A 332 -8.92 10.76 2.65
C LEU A 332 -10.07 9.84 3.09
N GLY A 333 -10.34 9.73 4.39
CA GLY A 333 -11.47 9.01 4.96
C GLY A 333 -11.70 7.63 4.32
N ASP A 334 -12.92 7.42 3.81
CA ASP A 334 -13.35 6.15 3.22
C ASP A 334 -12.96 5.95 1.74
N LEU A 335 -12.04 6.75 1.20
CA LEU A 335 -11.67 6.70 -0.22
C LEU A 335 -11.23 5.30 -0.68
N SER A 336 -10.64 4.52 0.21
CA SER A 336 -10.22 3.13 -0.05
C SER A 336 -11.33 2.22 -0.60
N ARG A 337 -12.61 2.57 -0.41
CA ARG A 337 -13.79 1.85 -0.91
C ARG A 337 -14.15 2.20 -2.35
N CYS A 338 -13.63 3.32 -2.88
CA CYS A 338 -13.90 3.81 -4.24
C CYS A 338 -13.03 3.10 -5.29
N ILE A 339 -13.08 1.77 -5.36
CA ILE A 339 -12.20 0.93 -6.20
C ILE A 339 -12.37 1.13 -7.72
N GLN A 340 -13.36 1.91 -8.14
CA GLN A 340 -13.55 2.28 -9.56
C GLN A 340 -12.86 3.60 -9.92
N LEU A 341 -12.27 4.31 -8.93
CA LEU A 341 -11.66 5.62 -9.13
C LEU A 341 -10.53 5.55 -10.17
N ARG A 342 -10.55 6.48 -11.12
CA ARG A 342 -9.60 6.61 -12.22
C ARG A 342 -8.82 7.93 -12.17
N ARG A 343 -9.47 8.98 -11.69
CA ARG A 343 -8.90 10.32 -11.53
C ARG A 343 -9.11 10.82 -10.12
N LEU A 344 -8.05 11.32 -9.52
CA LEU A 344 -8.05 11.98 -8.21
C LEU A 344 -7.32 13.32 -8.35
N ALA A 345 -8.03 14.42 -8.11
CA ALA A 345 -7.46 15.75 -8.06
C ALA A 345 -7.72 16.38 -6.69
N LEU A 346 -6.66 16.73 -5.99
CA LEU A 346 -6.72 17.35 -4.66
C LEU A 346 -5.95 18.66 -4.70
N ASP A 347 -6.67 19.76 -4.77
CA ASP A 347 -6.08 21.11 -4.72
C ASP A 347 -6.36 21.78 -3.39
N GLY A 348 -5.32 22.39 -2.79
CA GLY A 348 -5.40 23.05 -1.48
C GLY A 348 -5.49 22.07 -0.29
N ALA A 349 -5.29 20.77 -0.51
CA ALA A 349 -5.34 19.74 0.53
C ALA A 349 -4.04 19.70 1.36
N ASP A 350 -4.18 19.38 2.66
CA ASP A 350 -3.05 19.16 3.61
C ASP A 350 -3.16 17.73 4.15
N VAL A 351 -3.08 16.75 3.24
CA VAL A 351 -3.28 15.33 3.56
C VAL A 351 -1.97 14.71 4.05
N ALA A 352 -1.95 14.26 5.29
CA ALA A 352 -0.78 13.63 5.89
C ALA A 352 -0.65 12.13 5.59
N ASP A 353 -1.72 11.44 5.17
CA ASP A 353 -1.71 10.01 4.89
C ASP A 353 -2.48 9.66 3.61
N PHE A 354 -1.74 9.21 2.60
CA PHE A 354 -2.27 8.68 1.35
C PHE A 354 -2.49 7.15 1.37
N SER A 355 -2.37 6.47 2.51
CA SER A 355 -2.61 5.02 2.59
C SER A 355 -3.97 4.57 2.04
N PRO A 356 -5.08 5.35 2.16
CA PRO A 356 -6.37 4.98 1.58
C PRO A 356 -6.39 4.81 0.06
N VAL A 357 -5.38 5.32 -0.68
CA VAL A 357 -5.32 5.12 -2.14
C VAL A 357 -4.78 3.74 -2.56
N LYS A 358 -4.13 2.99 -1.67
CA LYS A 358 -3.50 1.69 -1.99
C LYS A 358 -4.42 0.68 -2.70
N PRO A 359 -5.73 0.55 -2.35
CA PRO A 359 -6.64 -0.37 -3.03
C PRO A 359 -7.12 0.11 -4.41
N LEU A 360 -6.82 1.35 -4.81
CA LEU A 360 -7.34 2.00 -6.01
C LEU A 360 -6.57 1.56 -7.26
N THR A 361 -6.61 0.29 -7.59
CA THR A 361 -5.85 -0.33 -8.69
C THR A 361 -6.26 0.13 -10.10
N LYS A 362 -7.24 1.03 -10.21
CA LYS A 362 -7.68 1.65 -11.46
C LYS A 362 -7.31 3.13 -11.55
N LEU A 363 -6.73 3.70 -10.49
CA LEU A 363 -6.33 5.10 -10.49
C LEU A 363 -5.20 5.30 -11.49
N ALA A 364 -5.48 6.03 -12.54
CA ALA A 364 -4.56 6.30 -13.65
C ALA A 364 -4.06 7.75 -13.65
N GLU A 365 -4.88 8.68 -13.18
CA GLU A 365 -4.59 10.10 -13.17
C GLU A 365 -4.62 10.66 -11.75
N ALA A 366 -3.57 11.38 -11.37
CA ALA A 366 -3.50 12.07 -10.09
C ALA A 366 -2.98 13.49 -10.25
N GLU A 367 -3.69 14.45 -9.64
CA GLU A 367 -3.26 15.85 -9.51
C GLU A 367 -3.26 16.22 -8.02
N ILE A 368 -2.11 16.56 -7.48
CA ILE A 368 -1.93 16.78 -6.04
C ILE A 368 -1.17 18.09 -5.84
N SER A 369 -1.68 18.91 -4.91
CA SER A 369 -1.05 20.17 -4.54
C SER A 369 -0.57 20.16 -3.09
N ASN A 370 0.52 20.88 -2.83
CA ASN A 370 1.01 21.27 -1.50
C ASN A 370 1.35 20.08 -0.55
N CYS A 371 1.78 18.94 -1.09
CA CYS A 371 2.16 17.75 -0.30
C CYS A 371 3.66 17.47 -0.34
N GLY A 372 4.18 16.80 0.69
CA GLY A 372 5.54 16.28 0.74
C GLY A 372 5.67 14.88 0.14
N ILE A 373 6.92 14.50 -0.24
CA ILE A 373 7.19 13.19 -0.88
C ILE A 373 6.83 12.00 0.01
N ASN A 374 6.98 12.14 1.33
CA ASN A 374 6.74 11.01 2.25
C ASN A 374 5.26 10.63 2.28
N GLU A 375 4.39 11.60 2.29
CA GLU A 375 2.94 11.44 2.25
C GLU A 375 2.49 10.83 0.92
N LEU A 376 3.13 11.23 -0.19
CA LEU A 376 2.81 10.79 -1.55
C LEU A 376 3.24 9.35 -1.88
N ARG A 377 4.13 8.74 -1.10
CA ARG A 377 4.65 7.38 -1.41
C ARG A 377 3.59 6.32 -1.69
N PRO A 378 2.46 6.22 -0.96
CA PRO A 378 1.42 5.25 -1.29
C PRO A 378 0.81 5.46 -2.67
N LEU A 379 0.65 6.72 -3.11
CA LEU A 379 0.16 7.09 -4.43
C LEU A 379 1.18 6.75 -5.53
N LEU A 380 2.44 7.15 -5.36
CA LEU A 380 3.51 6.96 -6.34
C LEU A 380 3.80 5.47 -6.64
N ARG A 381 3.39 4.57 -5.75
CA ARG A 381 3.57 3.12 -5.90
C ARG A 381 2.41 2.40 -6.58
N LEU A 382 1.39 3.13 -7.04
CA LEU A 382 0.32 2.52 -7.81
C LEU A 382 0.80 2.18 -9.22
N SER A 383 0.77 0.89 -9.56
CA SER A 383 1.18 0.40 -10.90
C SER A 383 0.22 0.82 -12.01
N SER A 384 -0.98 1.28 -11.66
CA SER A 384 -2.00 1.80 -12.60
C SER A 384 -1.78 3.26 -12.98
N LEU A 385 -0.93 4.00 -12.25
CA LEU A 385 -0.73 5.42 -12.42
C LEU A 385 0.06 5.69 -13.72
N THR A 386 -0.48 6.54 -14.60
CA THR A 386 0.10 6.90 -15.90
C THR A 386 0.32 8.39 -16.04
N ASP A 387 -0.56 9.21 -15.47
CA ASP A 387 -0.56 10.65 -15.64
C ASP A 387 -0.57 11.32 -14.26
N VAL A 388 0.48 12.09 -13.99
CA VAL A 388 0.67 12.70 -12.67
C VAL A 388 1.02 14.16 -12.80
N ARG A 389 0.34 15.00 -12.01
CA ARG A 389 0.61 16.42 -11.87
C ARG A 389 0.80 16.76 -10.40
N PHE A 390 1.92 17.38 -10.07
CA PHE A 390 2.20 17.93 -8.75
C PHE A 390 2.32 19.45 -8.84
N VAL A 391 1.72 20.14 -7.87
CA VAL A 391 1.73 21.60 -7.79
C VAL A 391 2.14 22.03 -6.38
N GLY A 392 3.15 22.85 -6.25
CA GLY A 392 3.61 23.39 -4.95
C GLY A 392 4.11 22.32 -3.97
N CYS A 393 4.55 21.15 -4.47
CA CYS A 393 4.95 20.04 -3.63
C CYS A 393 6.44 20.04 -3.30
N ASP A 394 6.80 19.67 -2.07
CA ASP A 394 8.20 19.40 -1.69
C ASP A 394 8.58 17.96 -2.10
N LEU A 395 9.26 17.88 -3.24
CA LEU A 395 9.67 16.60 -3.86
C LEU A 395 11.19 16.38 -3.74
N ARG A 396 11.86 17.04 -2.80
CA ARG A 396 13.29 16.84 -2.54
C ARG A 396 13.57 15.43 -2.02
N GLY A 397 14.72 14.89 -2.35
CA GLY A 397 15.17 13.56 -1.97
C GLY A 397 14.93 12.52 -3.05
N ASP A 398 14.35 11.39 -2.68
CA ASP A 398 14.24 10.20 -3.55
C ASP A 398 12.97 10.20 -4.43
N PHE A 399 12.54 11.36 -4.95
CA PHE A 399 11.27 11.49 -5.67
C PHE A 399 11.12 10.47 -6.80
N PHE A 400 12.08 10.42 -7.74
CA PHE A 400 11.99 9.48 -8.87
C PHE A 400 12.15 8.01 -8.46
N TYR A 401 12.81 7.73 -7.34
CA TYR A 401 12.89 6.39 -6.76
C TYR A 401 11.61 5.96 -6.03
N ALA A 402 10.80 6.92 -5.56
CA ALA A 402 9.59 6.65 -4.79
C ALA A 402 8.47 6.00 -5.62
N PHE A 403 8.50 6.14 -6.95
CA PHE A 403 7.55 5.50 -7.85
C PHE A 403 7.69 3.96 -7.86
N ASP A 404 6.63 3.28 -8.34
CA ASP A 404 6.68 1.84 -8.58
C ASP A 404 7.82 1.47 -9.55
N ARG A 405 8.36 0.26 -9.39
CA ARG A 405 9.53 -0.20 -10.17
C ARG A 405 9.29 -0.23 -11.68
N GLU A 406 8.04 -0.52 -12.09
CA GLU A 406 7.70 -0.58 -13.50
C GLU A 406 7.54 0.82 -14.14
N LYS A 407 7.45 1.87 -13.31
CA LYS A 407 7.38 3.29 -13.70
C LYS A 407 6.59 3.50 -15.01
N ARG A 408 5.32 3.15 -14.99
CA ARG A 408 4.41 3.24 -16.15
C ARG A 408 3.93 4.66 -16.45
N ILE A 409 4.60 5.66 -15.89
CA ILE A 409 4.24 7.06 -16.08
C ILE A 409 4.46 7.44 -17.56
N VAL A 410 3.44 8.00 -18.15
CA VAL A 410 3.40 8.49 -19.54
C VAL A 410 3.52 10.01 -19.57
N SER A 411 2.85 10.68 -18.63
CA SER A 411 2.86 12.13 -18.47
C SER A 411 3.21 12.52 -17.04
N LEU A 412 4.19 13.39 -16.87
CA LEU A 412 4.60 13.94 -15.57
C LEU A 412 4.63 15.47 -15.67
N ALA A 413 3.88 16.14 -14.80
CA ALA A 413 3.90 17.58 -14.68
C ALA A 413 4.30 18.00 -13.27
N LEU A 414 5.31 18.86 -13.17
CA LEU A 414 5.82 19.44 -11.94
C LEU A 414 5.72 20.96 -12.07
N VAL A 415 4.91 21.57 -11.22
CA VAL A 415 4.65 23.03 -11.23
C VAL A 415 4.91 23.57 -9.85
N ASP A 416 5.74 24.57 -9.72
CA ASP A 416 6.15 25.17 -8.44
C ASP A 416 6.68 24.14 -7.42
N CYS A 417 7.27 23.03 -7.90
CA CYS A 417 7.74 21.95 -7.03
C CYS A 417 9.22 22.13 -6.67
N GLU A 418 9.57 21.77 -5.44
CA GLU A 418 10.96 21.74 -5.01
C GLU A 418 11.60 20.38 -5.32
N LEU A 419 12.56 20.39 -6.24
CA LEU A 419 13.36 19.22 -6.65
C LEU A 419 14.84 19.48 -6.43
N ASN A 420 15.60 18.46 -6.06
CA ASN A 420 17.05 18.57 -5.88
C ASN A 420 17.86 17.46 -6.58
N SER A 421 17.21 16.53 -7.27
CA SER A 421 17.89 15.42 -7.94
C SER A 421 17.07 14.87 -9.11
N THR A 422 17.76 14.46 -10.17
CA THR A 422 17.23 13.68 -11.30
C THR A 422 17.55 12.19 -11.19
N ALA A 423 18.16 11.75 -10.09
CA ALA A 423 18.54 10.36 -9.89
C ALA A 423 17.32 9.42 -10.03
N ASN A 424 17.51 8.30 -10.71
CA ASN A 424 16.48 7.32 -11.07
C ASN A 424 15.42 7.81 -12.07
N MET A 425 15.61 8.95 -12.70
CA MET A 425 14.73 9.41 -13.77
C MET A 425 14.92 8.57 -15.05
N GLU A 426 16.10 8.00 -15.28
CA GLU A 426 16.42 7.08 -16.38
C GLU A 426 15.52 5.84 -16.44
N ASP A 427 14.87 5.49 -15.32
CA ASP A 427 13.93 4.39 -15.25
C ASP A 427 12.53 4.72 -15.81
N PHE A 428 12.23 5.97 -16.09
CA PHE A 428 10.93 6.40 -16.65
C PHE A 428 10.84 6.13 -18.16
N ARG A 429 11.04 4.87 -18.54
CA ARG A 429 11.13 4.45 -19.94
C ARG A 429 9.84 4.61 -20.75
N GLY A 430 8.70 4.84 -20.07
CA GLY A 430 7.40 5.09 -20.69
C GLY A 430 7.05 6.58 -20.82
N LEU A 431 7.88 7.49 -20.26
CA LEU A 431 7.58 8.91 -20.22
C LEU A 431 7.63 9.52 -21.61
N THR A 432 6.50 10.06 -22.07
CA THR A 432 6.37 10.74 -23.37
C THR A 432 6.31 12.24 -23.25
N THR A 433 5.77 12.74 -22.13
CA THR A 433 5.55 14.17 -21.90
C THR A 433 6.03 14.56 -20.50
N LEU A 434 6.85 15.57 -20.42
CA LEU A 434 7.33 16.17 -19.17
C LEU A 434 7.01 17.66 -19.16
N THR A 435 6.43 18.14 -18.06
CA THR A 435 6.22 19.57 -17.81
C THR A 435 6.98 20.00 -16.57
N LEU A 436 7.81 21.00 -16.68
CA LEU A 436 8.60 21.57 -15.58
C LEU A 436 8.41 23.09 -15.56
N ILE A 437 7.57 23.58 -14.67
CA ILE A 437 7.26 24.99 -14.53
C ILE A 437 7.71 25.44 -13.15
N ARG A 438 8.65 26.37 -13.08
CA ARG A 438 9.22 26.90 -11.83
C ARG A 438 9.60 25.80 -10.83
N SER A 439 10.14 24.67 -11.35
CA SER A 439 10.36 23.46 -10.57
C SER A 439 11.84 23.10 -10.53
N GLY A 440 12.41 23.08 -9.32
CA GLY A 440 13.73 22.57 -9.03
C GLY A 440 14.88 23.52 -9.29
N ALA A 441 15.92 23.40 -8.48
CA ALA A 441 17.22 24.05 -8.63
C ALA A 441 18.26 23.13 -9.29
N ILE A 442 17.83 22.22 -10.16
CA ILE A 442 18.67 21.19 -10.77
C ILE A 442 19.40 21.81 -11.97
N LEU A 443 20.72 21.65 -12.01
CA LEU A 443 21.58 22.23 -13.03
C LEU A 443 21.86 21.27 -14.20
N ASP A 444 21.55 19.98 -14.05
CA ASP A 444 21.81 18.96 -15.07
C ASP A 444 20.54 18.14 -15.35
N TRP A 445 20.06 18.27 -16.57
CA TRP A 445 18.92 17.53 -17.13
C TRP A 445 19.31 16.63 -18.31
N SER A 446 20.60 16.28 -18.44
CA SER A 446 21.10 15.44 -19.53
C SER A 446 20.41 14.07 -19.62
N VAL A 447 19.92 13.54 -18.50
CA VAL A 447 19.13 12.30 -18.43
C VAL A 447 17.91 12.32 -19.35
N LEU A 448 17.33 13.48 -19.66
CA LEU A 448 16.18 13.60 -20.55
C LEU A 448 16.47 13.16 -21.98
N ALA A 449 17.72 13.36 -22.45
CA ALA A 449 18.14 12.92 -23.78
C ALA A 449 18.26 11.39 -23.89
N GLU A 450 18.35 10.68 -22.76
CA GLU A 450 18.48 9.22 -22.70
C GLU A 450 17.14 8.50 -22.59
N LEU A 451 16.03 9.24 -22.33
CA LEU A 451 14.70 8.65 -22.20
C LEU A 451 14.18 8.18 -23.58
N PRO A 452 13.87 6.88 -23.75
CA PRO A 452 13.74 6.27 -25.08
C PRO A 452 12.51 6.69 -25.86
N VAL A 453 11.47 7.19 -25.18
CA VAL A 453 10.17 7.55 -25.81
C VAL A 453 9.72 8.98 -25.49
N LEU A 454 10.55 9.77 -24.80
CA LEU A 454 10.26 11.17 -24.51
C LEU A 454 10.13 11.96 -25.81
N ARG A 455 9.05 12.70 -25.95
CA ARG A 455 8.73 13.47 -27.16
C ARG A 455 8.69 14.96 -26.92
N THR A 456 8.07 15.37 -25.81
CA THR A 456 7.82 16.78 -25.52
C THR A 456 8.23 17.11 -24.11
N VAL A 457 8.98 18.19 -23.96
CA VAL A 457 9.29 18.79 -22.66
C VAL A 457 8.78 20.24 -22.71
N THR A 458 7.90 20.57 -21.76
CA THR A 458 7.36 21.92 -21.60
C THR A 458 8.00 22.57 -20.38
N VAL A 459 8.55 23.77 -20.52
CA VAL A 459 9.22 24.53 -19.45
C VAL A 459 8.80 25.99 -19.46
N ASP A 460 9.02 26.69 -18.37
CA ASP A 460 9.00 28.17 -18.37
C ASP A 460 10.35 28.76 -18.81
N GLU A 461 10.39 30.07 -18.96
CA GLU A 461 11.60 30.78 -19.41
C GLU A 461 12.82 30.55 -18.51
N SER A 462 12.61 30.36 -17.20
CA SER A 462 13.69 30.16 -16.21
C SER A 462 14.42 28.82 -16.41
N MET A 463 13.69 27.78 -16.81
CA MET A 463 14.18 26.43 -17.04
C MET A 463 14.69 26.20 -18.46
N ALA A 464 14.26 27.02 -19.42
CA ALA A 464 14.47 26.80 -20.87
C ALA A 464 15.93 26.59 -21.24
N ARG A 465 16.86 27.37 -20.67
CA ARG A 465 18.29 27.24 -20.96
C ARG A 465 18.87 25.93 -20.44
N VAL A 466 18.62 25.59 -19.18
CA VAL A 466 19.24 24.43 -18.53
C VAL A 466 18.71 23.11 -19.10
N VAL A 467 17.38 23.03 -19.29
CA VAL A 467 16.74 21.87 -19.90
C VAL A 467 17.10 21.75 -21.37
N GLY A 468 17.17 22.88 -22.11
CA GLY A 468 17.58 22.87 -23.52
C GLY A 468 19.04 22.41 -23.71
N GLU A 469 19.94 22.70 -22.75
CA GLU A 469 21.29 22.16 -22.78
C GLU A 469 21.29 20.62 -22.56
N GLY A 470 20.48 20.11 -21.64
CA GLY A 470 20.32 18.68 -21.38
C GLY A 470 19.74 17.90 -22.56
N LEU A 471 18.93 18.56 -23.40
CA LEU A 471 18.30 17.94 -24.59
C LEU A 471 19.14 18.02 -25.85
N LYS A 472 20.35 18.59 -25.83
CA LYS A 472 21.21 18.70 -27.02
C LYS A 472 21.49 17.34 -27.65
N GLY A 473 21.19 17.22 -28.94
CA GLY A 473 21.42 16.00 -29.70
C GLY A 473 20.29 14.96 -29.60
N SER A 474 19.23 15.24 -28.84
CA SER A 474 18.00 14.43 -28.82
C SER A 474 16.98 14.95 -29.87
N ASN A 475 15.97 14.12 -30.15
CA ASN A 475 14.83 14.50 -30.99
C ASN A 475 13.62 15.00 -30.17
N VAL A 476 13.83 15.37 -28.92
CA VAL A 476 12.78 15.82 -28.00
C VAL A 476 12.42 17.27 -28.32
N GLU A 477 11.14 17.56 -28.47
CA GLU A 477 10.63 18.91 -28.69
C GLU A 477 10.60 19.68 -27.36
N LEU A 478 11.26 20.82 -27.32
CA LEU A 478 11.24 21.74 -26.18
C LEU A 478 10.24 22.87 -26.44
N THR A 479 9.20 22.96 -25.64
CA THR A 479 8.21 24.04 -25.66
C THR A 479 8.46 24.98 -24.48
N VAL A 480 8.57 26.27 -24.73
CA VAL A 480 8.72 27.30 -23.69
C VAL A 480 7.41 28.04 -23.54
N THR A 481 6.83 28.02 -22.36
CA THR A 481 5.63 28.79 -22.04
C THR A 481 6.01 30.12 -21.42
N GLY A 482 5.38 31.20 -21.89
CA GLY A 482 5.47 32.49 -21.20
C GLY A 482 4.88 32.36 -19.79
N GLY A 483 5.58 32.89 -18.79
CA GLY A 483 5.23 32.78 -17.37
C GLY A 483 3.94 33.47 -16.98
#